data_0c165e4bc1a1c517181403e083a9dc6a
#
_entry.id   0c165e4bc1a1c517181403e083a9dc6a
#
_cell.length_a   1.000
_cell.length_b   1.000
_cell.length_c   1.000
_cell.angle_alpha   90.00
_cell.angle_beta   90.00
_cell.angle_gamma   90.00
#
_symmetry.space_group_name_H-M   'P 1'
#
loop_
_entity.id
_entity.type
_entity.pdbx_description
1 polymer ?
#
loop_
_entity_poly.entity_id
_entity_poly.type
_entity_poly.pdbx_seq_one_letter_code
_entity_poly.pdbx_strand_id
1 'polypeptide(L)'
;INERRHRLHEVVRLSGMNIIVDDNDYPLIIKVASLAEKSVRMQVYFLDNEDFFKRKFIHHDKEGKPFEDNADRTAFFCKGVIETVKKFGWPPDIIACHGWMTSLIPFYLRTAYSTEPLFENSKIVYSLYQQGAEDHIDADFAMKASINALSEEDLAPFMNGDTPDLHAGAIKYSDAVIKGTPELNEHNTALIANLDIPVLDVQGEEAPAASLEFYHSLLEEEVAK
;
A
#
# COMPACT_ATOMS: atom_id res chain seq x y z
N ILE A 1 7.02 -17.35 0.14
CA ILE A 1 7.68 -17.53 -1.17
C ILE A 1 8.87 -18.48 -1.05
N ASN A 2 9.20 -19.24 -2.09
CA ASN A 2 10.36 -20.11 -2.08
C ASN A 2 11.61 -19.32 -2.57
N GLU A 3 12.39 -18.82 -1.64
CA GLU A 3 13.54 -17.95 -1.90
C GLU A 3 14.58 -18.58 -2.84
N ARG A 4 14.89 -19.86 -2.65
CA ARG A 4 15.87 -20.58 -3.50
C ARG A 4 15.39 -20.73 -4.94
N ARG A 5 14.11 -21.06 -5.12
CA ARG A 5 13.50 -21.20 -6.45
C ARG A 5 13.49 -19.88 -7.22
N HIS A 6 13.25 -18.77 -6.54
CA HIS A 6 13.16 -17.44 -7.15
C HIS A 6 14.46 -16.65 -7.09
N ARG A 7 15.55 -17.26 -6.57
CA ARG A 7 16.88 -16.64 -6.48
C ARG A 7 16.82 -15.27 -5.80
N LEU A 8 16.13 -15.20 -4.69
CA LEU A 8 16.08 -13.96 -3.90
C LEU A 8 17.45 -13.69 -3.29
N HIS A 9 17.86 -12.43 -3.33
CA HIS A 9 19.07 -11.95 -2.69
C HIS A 9 18.73 -10.86 -1.69
N GLU A 10 19.35 -10.92 -0.53
CA GLU A 10 19.24 -9.81 0.42
C GLU A 10 19.99 -8.58 -0.11
N VAL A 11 19.35 -7.42 -0.01
CA VAL A 11 19.94 -6.13 -0.35
C VAL A 11 20.50 -5.50 0.93
N VAL A 12 21.70 -5.89 1.32
CA VAL A 12 22.33 -5.52 2.60
C VAL A 12 22.33 -4.00 2.84
N ARG A 13 22.56 -3.17 1.83
CA ARG A 13 22.54 -1.70 1.96
C ARG A 13 21.15 -1.12 2.29
N LEU A 14 20.08 -1.85 2.00
CA LEU A 14 18.70 -1.45 2.27
C LEU A 14 18.16 -2.13 3.54
N SER A 15 18.69 -3.29 3.89
CA SER A 15 18.32 -4.02 5.10
C SER A 15 18.88 -3.36 6.37
N GLY A 16 18.47 -3.86 7.52
CA GLY A 16 18.98 -3.41 8.83
C GLY A 16 18.38 -2.08 9.33
N MET A 17 17.27 -1.63 8.73
CA MET A 17 16.42 -0.60 9.35
C MET A 17 15.50 -1.26 10.36
N ASN A 18 15.18 -0.53 11.43
CA ASN A 18 14.07 -0.91 12.29
C ASN A 18 12.84 -0.07 11.93
N ILE A 19 11.70 -0.72 11.86
CA ILE A 19 10.39 -0.08 11.69
C ILE A 19 9.66 -0.15 13.03
N ILE A 20 9.29 1.00 13.55
CA ILE A 20 8.55 1.09 14.80
C ILE A 20 7.06 0.88 14.52
N VAL A 21 6.46 -0.07 15.21
CA VAL A 21 5.01 -0.32 15.22
C VAL A 21 4.61 -0.50 16.68
N ASP A 22 3.65 0.30 17.15
CA ASP A 22 3.14 0.23 18.53
C ASP A 22 4.28 0.16 19.58
N ASP A 23 5.19 1.16 19.54
CA ASP A 23 6.35 1.29 20.42
C ASP A 23 7.38 0.12 20.38
N ASN A 24 7.24 -0.81 19.46
CA ASN A 24 8.17 -1.92 19.26
C ASN A 24 8.99 -1.76 17.98
N ASP A 25 10.26 -2.11 18.08
CA ASP A 25 11.20 -2.11 16.95
C ASP A 25 11.18 -3.46 16.22
N TYR A 26 10.88 -3.42 14.92
CA TYR A 26 10.89 -4.59 14.05
C TYR A 26 11.95 -4.47 12.97
N PRO A 27 12.90 -5.40 12.86
CA PRO A 27 13.94 -5.34 11.83
C PRO A 27 13.33 -5.55 10.44
N LEU A 28 13.69 -4.66 9.51
CA LEU A 28 13.31 -4.76 8.11
C LEU A 28 14.45 -5.36 7.29
N ILE A 29 14.18 -6.50 6.66
CA ILE A 29 15.07 -7.16 5.72
C ILE A 29 14.50 -6.99 4.32
N ILE A 30 15.33 -6.54 3.38
CA ILE A 30 14.93 -6.33 1.99
C ILE A 30 15.58 -7.39 1.12
N LYS A 31 14.77 -8.16 0.42
CA LYS A 31 15.21 -9.14 -0.60
C LYS A 31 14.74 -8.69 -1.98
N VAL A 32 15.47 -9.01 -3.01
CA VAL A 32 15.15 -8.63 -4.39
C VAL A 32 15.18 -9.81 -5.32
N ALA A 33 14.24 -9.83 -6.27
CA ALA A 33 14.29 -10.63 -7.48
C ALA A 33 14.21 -9.73 -8.71
N SER A 34 14.97 -10.04 -9.74
CA SER A 34 14.90 -9.34 -11.02
C SER A 34 14.12 -10.18 -12.02
N LEU A 35 13.09 -9.59 -12.61
CA LEU A 35 12.37 -10.17 -13.74
C LEU A 35 12.86 -9.46 -15.00
N ALA A 36 13.46 -10.23 -15.89
CA ALA A 36 13.92 -9.73 -17.18
C ALA A 36 13.00 -10.29 -18.27
N GLU A 37 12.25 -9.42 -18.92
CA GLU A 37 11.44 -9.78 -20.09
C GLU A 37 11.77 -8.82 -21.22
N LYS A 38 12.38 -9.37 -22.28
CA LYS A 38 12.81 -8.70 -23.52
C LYS A 38 13.51 -7.34 -23.35
N SER A 39 12.75 -6.25 -23.16
CA SER A 39 13.30 -4.89 -23.05
C SER A 39 13.04 -4.23 -21.68
N VAL A 40 12.32 -4.89 -20.80
CA VAL A 40 11.91 -4.32 -19.49
C VAL A 40 12.68 -5.03 -18.37
N ARG A 41 13.31 -4.24 -17.50
CA ARG A 41 13.89 -4.74 -16.25
C ARG A 41 12.96 -4.35 -15.12
N MET A 42 12.25 -5.34 -14.57
CA MET A 42 11.46 -5.17 -13.38
C MET A 42 12.21 -5.73 -12.17
N GLN A 43 12.27 -4.98 -11.10
CA GLN A 43 12.77 -5.44 -9.82
C GLN A 43 11.61 -5.60 -8.86
N VAL A 44 11.52 -6.74 -8.19
CA VAL A 44 10.52 -7.04 -7.18
C VAL A 44 11.25 -7.09 -5.85
N TYR A 45 10.92 -6.15 -4.97
CA TYR A 45 11.46 -6.07 -3.62
C TYR A 45 10.49 -6.71 -2.64
N PHE A 46 11.02 -7.57 -1.80
CA PHE A 46 10.28 -8.25 -0.75
C PHE A 46 10.71 -7.66 0.59
N LEU A 47 9.76 -7.13 1.31
CA LEU A 47 9.93 -6.71 2.69
C LEU A 47 9.74 -7.95 3.56
N ASP A 48 10.75 -8.29 4.33
CA ASP A 48 10.75 -9.49 5.17
C ASP A 48 10.97 -9.13 6.64
N ASN A 49 10.22 -9.79 7.48
CA ASN A 49 10.34 -9.79 8.92
C ASN A 49 9.81 -11.12 9.44
N GLU A 50 10.57 -11.80 10.32
CA GLU A 50 10.22 -13.15 10.78
C GLU A 50 8.91 -13.17 11.59
N ASP A 51 8.64 -12.14 12.38
CA ASP A 51 7.46 -12.08 13.24
C ASP A 51 6.18 -11.94 12.40
N PHE A 52 6.22 -11.09 11.37
CA PHE A 52 5.05 -10.75 10.57
C PHE A 52 4.83 -11.65 9.35
N PHE A 53 5.89 -12.10 8.67
CA PHE A 53 5.75 -12.70 7.33
C PHE A 53 6.23 -14.16 7.24
N LYS A 54 6.80 -14.73 8.29
CA LYS A 54 7.21 -16.13 8.31
C LYS A 54 6.00 -17.04 8.60
N ARG A 55 5.00 -16.97 7.73
CA ARG A 55 3.72 -17.69 7.87
C ARG A 55 3.34 -18.36 6.56
N LYS A 56 2.55 -19.44 6.66
CA LYS A 56 2.09 -20.17 5.47
C LYS A 56 1.00 -19.43 4.71
N PHE A 57 0.12 -18.78 5.45
CA PHE A 57 -1.02 -18.02 4.91
C PHE A 57 -0.74 -16.52 5.01
N ILE A 58 -1.41 -15.72 4.18
CA ILE A 58 -1.12 -14.29 4.03
C ILE A 58 -1.86 -13.46 5.08
N HIS A 59 -3.18 -13.60 5.20
CA HIS A 59 -4.02 -12.74 6.04
C HIS A 59 -4.81 -13.49 7.12
N HIS A 60 -4.87 -14.81 7.04
CA HIS A 60 -5.65 -15.66 7.93
C HIS A 60 -4.90 -16.96 8.22
N ASP A 61 -5.35 -17.70 9.21
CA ASP A 61 -4.85 -19.02 9.52
C ASP A 61 -5.46 -20.11 8.60
N LYS A 62 -5.17 -21.37 8.89
CA LYS A 62 -5.67 -22.52 8.12
C LYS A 62 -7.18 -22.75 8.28
N GLU A 63 -7.79 -22.21 9.33
CA GLU A 63 -9.21 -22.24 9.61
C GLU A 63 -9.98 -21.06 9.00
N GLY A 64 -9.28 -20.11 8.36
CA GLY A 64 -9.86 -18.90 7.78
C GLY A 64 -10.06 -17.77 8.80
N LYS A 65 -9.53 -17.89 10.03
CA LYS A 65 -9.58 -16.82 11.03
C LYS A 65 -8.50 -15.77 10.68
N PRO A 66 -8.86 -14.48 10.55
CA PRO A 66 -7.90 -13.41 10.34
C PRO A 66 -6.82 -13.40 11.43
N PHE A 67 -5.60 -13.02 11.06
CA PHE A 67 -4.54 -12.83 12.05
C PHE A 67 -4.81 -11.57 12.87
N GLU A 68 -4.67 -11.69 14.19
CA GLU A 68 -4.89 -10.60 15.15
C GLU A 68 -3.91 -9.43 14.96
N ASP A 69 -2.73 -9.70 14.38
CA ASP A 69 -1.70 -8.70 14.09
C ASP A 69 -1.77 -8.11 12.68
N ASN A 70 -2.87 -8.25 11.96
CA ASN A 70 -2.99 -7.71 10.61
C ASN A 70 -2.85 -6.16 10.57
N ALA A 71 -3.25 -5.46 11.62
CA ALA A 71 -3.03 -4.02 11.76
C ALA A 71 -1.53 -3.67 11.86
N ASP A 72 -0.79 -4.36 12.72
CA ASP A 72 0.66 -4.19 12.88
C ASP A 72 1.41 -4.49 11.59
N ARG A 73 1.02 -5.56 10.91
CA ARG A 73 1.59 -5.98 9.61
C ARG A 73 1.36 -4.93 8.52
N THR A 74 0.18 -4.32 8.50
CA THR A 74 -0.15 -3.24 7.58
C THR A 74 0.71 -2.00 7.86
N ALA A 75 0.81 -1.59 9.11
CA ALA A 75 1.64 -0.47 9.52
C ALA A 75 3.12 -0.72 9.21
N PHE A 76 3.65 -1.89 9.56
CA PHE A 76 5.03 -2.29 9.25
C PHE A 76 5.30 -2.26 7.75
N PHE A 77 4.42 -2.88 6.95
CA PHE A 77 4.59 -2.94 5.51
C PHE A 77 4.60 -1.55 4.87
N CYS A 78 3.61 -0.72 5.19
CA CYS A 78 3.50 0.62 4.60
C CYS A 78 4.68 1.53 4.97
N LYS A 79 5.07 1.57 6.25
CA LYS A 79 6.26 2.30 6.71
C LYS A 79 7.51 1.75 6.03
N GLY A 80 7.67 0.43 5.98
CA GLY A 80 8.81 -0.23 5.37
C GLY A 80 8.97 0.05 3.88
N VAL A 81 7.87 0.12 3.11
CA VAL A 81 7.88 0.51 1.70
C VAL A 81 8.41 1.93 1.54
N ILE A 82 7.87 2.89 2.29
CA ILE A 82 8.27 4.30 2.18
C ILE A 82 9.74 4.48 2.54
N GLU A 83 10.19 3.91 3.65
CA GLU A 83 11.59 4.00 4.07
C GLU A 83 12.54 3.29 3.08
N THR A 84 12.09 2.22 2.44
CA THR A 84 12.86 1.56 1.38
C THR A 84 13.03 2.46 0.17
N VAL A 85 11.95 3.10 -0.31
CA VAL A 85 12.00 4.03 -1.46
C VAL A 85 12.88 5.24 -1.13
N LYS A 86 12.81 5.78 0.09
CA LYS A 86 13.73 6.85 0.55
C LYS A 86 15.18 6.43 0.45
N LYS A 87 15.53 5.21 0.86
CA LYS A 87 16.89 4.69 0.74
C LYS A 87 17.35 4.48 -0.70
N PHE A 88 16.45 4.25 -1.65
CA PHE A 88 16.79 4.25 -3.08
C PHE A 88 17.26 5.63 -3.55
N GLY A 89 16.63 6.70 -3.07
CA GLY A 89 17.01 8.07 -3.36
C GLY A 89 16.63 8.54 -4.78
N TRP A 90 15.67 7.88 -5.44
CA TRP A 90 15.10 8.37 -6.69
C TRP A 90 13.59 8.55 -6.57
N PRO A 91 13.04 9.71 -7.01
CA PRO A 91 11.63 10.01 -6.88
C PRO A 91 10.79 9.17 -7.84
N PRO A 92 9.73 8.49 -7.37
CA PRO A 92 8.79 7.82 -8.25
C PRO A 92 7.81 8.83 -8.86
N ASP A 93 7.49 8.69 -10.16
CA ASP A 93 6.43 9.48 -10.80
C ASP A 93 5.04 9.02 -10.34
N ILE A 94 4.84 7.69 -10.29
CA ILE A 94 3.59 7.05 -9.84
C ILE A 94 3.87 6.11 -8.67
N ILE A 95 3.05 6.22 -7.64
CA ILE A 95 2.99 5.28 -6.53
C ILE A 95 1.67 4.53 -6.61
N ALA A 96 1.68 3.33 -7.17
CA ALA A 96 0.50 2.49 -7.31
C ALA A 96 0.35 1.58 -6.10
N CYS A 97 -0.69 1.79 -5.32
CA CYS A 97 -1.02 1.03 -4.11
C CYS A 97 -2.13 0.03 -4.41
N HIS A 98 -1.90 -1.25 -4.15
CA HIS A 98 -2.84 -2.31 -4.48
C HIS A 98 -3.36 -3.02 -3.22
N GLY A 99 -4.66 -2.89 -2.98
CA GLY A 99 -5.37 -3.57 -1.90
C GLY A 99 -5.11 -2.99 -0.51
N TRP A 100 -5.86 -3.48 0.46
CA TRP A 100 -5.95 -2.92 1.81
C TRP A 100 -4.62 -2.88 2.59
N MET A 101 -3.72 -3.85 2.39
CA MET A 101 -2.41 -3.82 3.06
C MET A 101 -1.51 -2.65 2.65
N THR A 102 -1.85 -1.94 1.58
CA THR A 102 -1.13 -0.73 1.15
C THR A 102 -1.86 0.56 1.53
N SER A 103 -2.98 0.47 2.22
CA SER A 103 -3.90 1.58 2.50
C SER A 103 -3.27 2.75 3.25
N LEU A 104 -2.30 2.49 4.12
CA LEU A 104 -1.62 3.54 4.87
C LEU A 104 -0.55 4.29 4.06
N ILE A 105 -0.12 3.80 2.88
CA ILE A 105 0.90 4.48 2.08
C ILE A 105 0.41 5.87 1.64
N PRO A 106 -0.78 6.03 1.00
CA PRO A 106 -1.29 7.35 0.63
C PRO A 106 -1.35 8.31 1.83
N PHE A 107 -1.88 7.84 2.94
CA PHE A 107 -1.99 8.60 4.17
C PHE A 107 -0.64 9.09 4.70
N TYR A 108 0.31 8.19 4.87
CA TYR A 108 1.62 8.55 5.37
C TYR A 108 2.35 9.54 4.47
N LEU A 109 2.25 9.37 3.15
CA LEU A 109 2.88 10.28 2.19
C LEU A 109 2.28 11.70 2.23
N ARG A 110 0.98 11.83 2.51
CA ARG A 110 0.29 13.13 2.60
C ARG A 110 0.29 13.75 3.99
N THR A 111 0.75 13.02 5.00
CA THR A 111 0.80 13.50 6.40
C THR A 111 2.24 13.45 6.95
N ALA A 112 2.65 12.35 7.56
CA ALA A 112 3.94 12.20 8.24
C ALA A 112 5.16 12.42 7.33
N TYR A 113 5.05 12.12 6.03
CA TYR A 113 6.09 12.32 5.02
C TYR A 113 5.79 13.45 4.04
N SER A 114 4.84 14.33 4.35
CA SER A 114 4.42 15.43 3.45
C SER A 114 5.54 16.43 3.13
N THR A 115 6.56 16.51 3.97
CA THR A 115 7.74 17.36 3.77
C THR A 115 8.93 16.64 3.13
N GLU A 116 8.76 15.37 2.76
CA GLU A 116 9.83 14.59 2.15
C GLU A 116 9.95 14.91 0.65
N PRO A 117 11.03 15.59 0.20
CA PRO A 117 11.12 16.07 -1.19
C PRO A 117 11.07 14.96 -2.24
N LEU A 118 11.41 13.73 -1.85
CA LEU A 118 11.42 12.58 -2.75
C LEU A 118 10.03 12.28 -3.34
N PHE A 119 8.96 12.58 -2.61
CA PHE A 119 7.59 12.25 -2.98
C PHE A 119 6.76 13.47 -3.41
N GLU A 120 7.36 14.66 -3.44
CA GLU A 120 6.66 15.93 -3.67
C GLU A 120 5.82 15.91 -4.97
N ASN A 121 6.37 15.35 -6.05
CA ASN A 121 5.74 15.30 -7.36
C ASN A 121 5.13 13.93 -7.70
N SER A 122 5.10 13.00 -6.74
CA SER A 122 4.55 11.67 -6.99
C SER A 122 3.03 11.68 -7.00
N LYS A 123 2.42 11.06 -8.02
CA LYS A 123 0.98 10.77 -8.04
C LYS A 123 0.71 9.46 -7.33
N ILE A 124 -0.25 9.46 -6.43
CA ILE A 124 -0.65 8.29 -5.65
C ILE A 124 -1.94 7.73 -6.21
N VAL A 125 -1.89 6.49 -6.69
CA VAL A 125 -3.04 5.79 -7.26
C VAL A 125 -3.38 4.59 -6.39
N TYR A 126 -4.60 4.54 -5.89
CA TYR A 126 -5.07 3.44 -5.06
C TYR A 126 -5.97 2.49 -5.83
N SER A 127 -5.60 1.22 -5.89
CA SER A 127 -6.41 0.17 -6.51
C SER A 127 -7.24 -0.53 -5.43
N LEU A 128 -8.57 -0.37 -5.52
CA LEU A 128 -9.53 -0.94 -4.60
C LEU A 128 -10.00 -2.30 -5.09
N TYR A 129 -9.87 -3.30 -4.22
CA TYR A 129 -10.32 -4.67 -4.48
C TYR A 129 -11.46 -5.03 -3.53
N GLN A 130 -12.25 -6.04 -3.92
CA GLN A 130 -13.25 -6.60 -3.01
C GLN A 130 -12.54 -7.18 -1.77
N GLN A 131 -12.90 -6.70 -0.59
CA GLN A 131 -12.45 -7.29 0.67
C GLN A 131 -13.26 -8.54 1.01
N GLY A 132 -12.57 -9.56 1.49
CA GLY A 132 -13.20 -10.72 2.11
C GLY A 132 -13.38 -10.55 3.61
N ALA A 133 -14.08 -11.48 4.24
CA ALA A 133 -14.23 -11.49 5.70
C ALA A 133 -12.89 -11.68 6.44
N GLU A 134 -11.91 -12.24 5.76
CA GLU A 134 -10.53 -12.44 6.21
C GLU A 134 -9.71 -11.15 6.35
N ASP A 135 -10.17 -10.06 5.78
CA ASP A 135 -9.48 -8.76 5.82
C ASP A 135 -9.87 -7.93 7.07
N HIS A 136 -10.47 -8.57 8.06
CA HIS A 136 -10.88 -7.90 9.28
C HIS A 136 -9.68 -7.28 10.02
N ILE A 137 -9.84 -6.03 10.39
CA ILE A 137 -8.87 -5.24 11.15
C ILE A 137 -9.54 -4.76 12.43
N ASP A 138 -8.87 -4.89 13.56
CA ASP A 138 -9.40 -4.51 14.86
C ASP A 138 -9.44 -2.98 15.06
N ALA A 139 -10.27 -2.52 16.00
CA ALA A 139 -10.50 -1.10 16.29
C ALA A 139 -9.24 -0.36 16.79
N ASP A 140 -8.23 -1.07 17.28
CA ASP A 140 -6.94 -0.51 17.70
C ASP A 140 -6.02 -0.14 16.52
N PHE A 141 -6.50 -0.34 15.28
CA PHE A 141 -5.78 0.01 14.06
C PHE A 141 -5.28 1.45 14.04
N ALA A 142 -6.11 2.40 14.47
CA ALA A 142 -5.73 3.82 14.49
C ALA A 142 -4.51 4.08 15.37
N MET A 143 -4.42 3.43 16.53
CA MET A 143 -3.25 3.54 17.43
C MET A 143 -1.99 2.94 16.76
N LYS A 144 -2.11 1.76 16.16
CA LYS A 144 -1.00 1.07 15.49
C LYS A 144 -0.55 1.77 14.20
N ALA A 145 -1.47 2.42 13.50
CA ALA A 145 -1.17 3.23 12.31
C ALA A 145 -0.47 4.55 12.65
N SER A 146 -0.53 5.00 13.89
CA SER A 146 0.07 6.28 14.29
C SER A 146 1.58 6.32 14.03
N ILE A 147 2.05 7.49 13.56
CA ILE A 147 3.47 7.84 13.42
C ILE A 147 3.67 9.25 13.97
N ASN A 148 4.69 9.45 14.78
CA ASN A 148 5.06 10.77 15.33
C ASN A 148 3.87 11.44 16.05
N ALA A 149 3.52 12.66 15.61
CA ALA A 149 2.47 13.49 16.19
C ALA A 149 1.17 13.48 15.38
N LEU A 150 0.86 12.39 14.66
CA LEU A 150 -0.43 12.28 13.97
C LEU A 150 -1.58 12.26 14.98
N SER A 151 -2.59 13.07 14.70
CA SER A 151 -3.76 13.19 15.56
C SER A 151 -4.83 12.14 15.21
N GLU A 152 -5.79 11.96 16.10
CA GLU A 152 -6.99 11.14 15.80
C GLU A 152 -7.77 11.69 14.61
N GLU A 153 -7.75 13.01 14.39
CA GLU A 153 -8.43 13.65 13.25
C GLU A 153 -7.80 13.24 11.91
N ASP A 154 -6.49 13.04 11.86
CA ASP A 154 -5.78 12.58 10.66
C ASP A 154 -6.20 11.15 10.28
N LEU A 155 -6.53 10.33 11.26
CA LEU A 155 -6.94 8.94 11.10
C LEU A 155 -8.46 8.76 10.97
N ALA A 156 -9.25 9.81 11.22
CA ALA A 156 -10.70 9.76 11.11
C ALA A 156 -11.22 9.20 9.76
N PRO A 157 -10.59 9.49 8.59
CA PRO A 157 -11.00 8.90 7.31
C PRO A 157 -10.90 7.37 7.25
N PHE A 158 -10.10 6.76 8.13
CA PHE A 158 -9.94 5.30 8.24
C PHE A 158 -10.99 4.64 9.13
N MET A 159 -11.95 5.40 9.65
CA MET A 159 -12.96 4.90 10.59
C MET A 159 -14.37 5.13 10.08
N ASN A 160 -15.21 4.11 10.19
CA ASN A 160 -16.64 4.19 9.99
C ASN A 160 -17.32 3.85 11.33
N GLY A 161 -17.54 4.85 12.15
CA GLY A 161 -17.85 4.66 13.56
C GLY A 161 -16.66 4.01 14.29
N ASP A 162 -16.91 2.88 14.94
CA ASP A 162 -15.88 2.11 15.65
C ASP A 162 -15.18 1.05 14.76
N THR A 163 -15.54 0.97 13.48
CA THR A 163 -15.00 -0.04 12.56
C THR A 163 -13.98 0.59 11.61
N PRO A 164 -12.78 0.02 11.46
CA PRO A 164 -11.82 0.48 10.46
C PRO A 164 -12.34 0.34 9.03
N ASP A 165 -12.13 1.39 8.23
CA ASP A 165 -12.42 1.47 6.80
C ASP A 165 -11.16 1.86 6.04
N LEU A 166 -10.34 0.87 5.73
CA LEU A 166 -9.05 1.06 5.12
C LEU A 166 -9.15 1.64 3.71
N HIS A 167 -10.19 1.28 2.98
CA HIS A 167 -10.40 1.79 1.62
C HIS A 167 -10.78 3.26 1.62
N ALA A 168 -11.71 3.67 2.48
CA ALA A 168 -12.09 5.07 2.62
C ALA A 168 -10.88 5.94 2.99
N GLY A 169 -10.10 5.50 3.98
CA GLY A 169 -8.87 6.19 4.38
C GLY A 169 -7.85 6.32 3.25
N ALA A 170 -7.56 5.22 2.54
CA ALA A 170 -6.61 5.26 1.43
C ALA A 170 -7.05 6.17 0.28
N ILE A 171 -8.33 6.10 -0.11
CA ILE A 171 -8.91 6.92 -1.17
C ILE A 171 -8.82 8.41 -0.83
N LYS A 172 -9.07 8.78 0.42
CA LYS A 172 -9.04 10.18 0.89
C LYS A 172 -7.70 10.87 0.60
N TYR A 173 -6.61 10.12 0.63
CA TYR A 173 -5.25 10.64 0.46
C TYR A 173 -4.63 10.29 -0.89
N SER A 174 -5.42 9.76 -1.84
CA SER A 174 -4.97 9.39 -3.18
C SER A 174 -5.33 10.46 -4.21
N ASP A 175 -4.56 10.53 -5.30
CA ASP A 175 -4.82 11.43 -6.42
C ASP A 175 -5.77 10.79 -7.45
N ALA A 176 -5.84 9.46 -7.50
CA ALA A 176 -6.72 8.72 -8.38
C ALA A 176 -7.01 7.32 -7.84
N VAL A 177 -8.06 6.69 -8.35
CA VAL A 177 -8.50 5.35 -7.93
C VAL A 177 -8.64 4.42 -9.13
N ILE A 178 -8.27 3.17 -8.95
CA ILE A 178 -8.56 2.10 -9.91
C ILE A 178 -9.50 1.09 -9.23
N LYS A 179 -10.61 0.75 -9.87
CA LYS A 179 -11.45 -0.37 -9.46
C LYS A 179 -10.76 -1.67 -9.87
N GLY A 180 -10.17 -2.36 -8.90
CA GLY A 180 -9.30 -3.53 -9.14
C GLY A 180 -10.05 -4.85 -9.38
N THR A 181 -11.37 -4.90 -9.16
CA THR A 181 -12.23 -6.08 -9.36
C THR A 181 -13.51 -5.74 -10.11
N PRO A 182 -14.08 -6.66 -10.88
CA PRO A 182 -15.33 -6.40 -11.60
C PRO A 182 -16.50 -6.04 -10.67
N GLU A 183 -16.57 -6.69 -9.53
CA GLU A 183 -17.64 -6.51 -8.54
C GLU A 183 -17.06 -5.97 -7.24
N LEU A 184 -17.77 -5.02 -6.66
CA LEU A 184 -17.53 -4.47 -5.33
C LEU A 184 -18.81 -4.60 -4.51
N ASN A 185 -18.68 -4.70 -3.17
CA ASN A 185 -19.82 -4.60 -2.29
C ASN A 185 -20.48 -3.20 -2.36
N GLU A 186 -21.69 -3.06 -1.79
CA GLU A 186 -22.44 -1.81 -1.82
C GLU A 186 -21.64 -0.64 -1.22
N HIS A 187 -20.95 -0.88 -0.10
CA HIS A 187 -20.14 0.12 0.58
C HIS A 187 -19.02 0.65 -0.32
N ASN A 188 -18.19 -0.24 -0.86
CA ASN A 188 -17.07 0.13 -1.73
C ASN A 188 -17.54 0.75 -3.06
N THR A 189 -18.70 0.31 -3.58
CA THR A 189 -19.33 0.92 -4.74
C THR A 189 -19.73 2.37 -4.44
N ALA A 190 -20.33 2.61 -3.27
CA ALA A 190 -20.72 3.95 -2.85
C ALA A 190 -19.51 4.87 -2.61
N LEU A 191 -18.40 4.34 -2.09
CA LEU A 191 -17.17 5.09 -1.89
C LEU A 191 -16.62 5.68 -3.19
N ILE A 192 -16.65 4.92 -4.29
CA ILE A 192 -16.08 5.39 -5.57
C ILE A 192 -17.07 6.17 -6.44
N ALA A 193 -18.37 6.06 -6.20
CA ALA A 193 -19.41 6.66 -7.05
C ALA A 193 -19.44 8.19 -7.05
N ASN A 194 -18.93 8.83 -5.99
CA ASN A 194 -19.04 10.28 -5.77
C ASN A 194 -17.66 10.92 -5.50
N LEU A 195 -16.60 10.36 -6.10
CA LEU A 195 -15.26 10.92 -5.97
C LEU A 195 -15.06 12.10 -6.92
N ASP A 196 -14.43 13.16 -6.43
CA ASP A 196 -14.00 14.30 -7.24
C ASP A 196 -12.63 14.05 -7.93
N ILE A 197 -12.01 12.89 -7.66
CA ILE A 197 -10.75 12.47 -8.27
C ILE A 197 -10.98 11.45 -9.40
N PRO A 198 -10.05 11.31 -10.36
CA PRO A 198 -10.18 10.36 -11.46
C PRO A 198 -10.35 8.90 -10.99
N VAL A 199 -11.28 8.19 -11.62
CA VAL A 199 -11.53 6.76 -11.35
C VAL A 199 -11.43 5.96 -12.65
N LEU A 200 -10.61 4.92 -12.66
CA LEU A 200 -10.55 3.94 -13.75
C LEU A 200 -11.38 2.70 -13.39
N ASP A 201 -12.38 2.38 -14.21
CA ASP A 201 -13.18 1.14 -14.14
C ASP A 201 -13.07 0.37 -15.46
N VAL A 202 -11.94 -0.31 -15.67
CA VAL A 202 -11.72 -1.20 -16.82
C VAL A 202 -11.23 -2.55 -16.31
N GLN A 203 -11.85 -3.62 -16.82
CA GLN A 203 -11.60 -4.98 -16.34
C GLN A 203 -11.14 -5.91 -17.49
N GLY A 204 -10.61 -7.07 -17.11
CA GLY A 204 -10.23 -8.11 -18.07
C GLY A 204 -8.94 -7.82 -18.83
N GLU A 205 -8.90 -8.24 -20.10
CA GLU A 205 -7.67 -8.17 -20.90
C GLU A 205 -7.23 -6.74 -21.25
N GLU A 206 -8.14 -5.79 -21.24
CA GLU A 206 -7.86 -4.37 -21.53
C GLU A 206 -7.29 -3.61 -20.31
N ALA A 207 -7.50 -4.12 -19.11
CA ALA A 207 -7.12 -3.43 -17.87
C ALA A 207 -5.65 -3.02 -17.78
N PRO A 208 -4.66 -3.83 -18.19
CA PRO A 208 -3.25 -3.42 -18.13
C PRO A 208 -2.92 -2.23 -19.05
N ALA A 209 -3.47 -2.23 -20.27
CA ALA A 209 -3.26 -1.13 -21.23
C ALA A 209 -3.96 0.14 -20.76
N ALA A 210 -5.21 0.03 -20.32
CA ALA A 210 -5.98 1.14 -19.78
C ALA A 210 -5.33 1.75 -18.52
N SER A 211 -4.75 0.91 -17.64
CA SER A 211 -4.03 1.39 -16.47
C SER A 211 -2.79 2.19 -16.86
N LEU A 212 -2.05 1.75 -17.88
CA LEU A 212 -0.87 2.47 -18.36
C LEU A 212 -1.26 3.84 -18.94
N GLU A 213 -2.29 3.89 -19.77
CA GLU A 213 -2.83 5.16 -20.33
C GLU A 213 -3.32 6.07 -19.20
N PHE A 214 -3.98 5.52 -18.20
CA PHE A 214 -4.46 6.27 -17.05
C PHE A 214 -3.30 6.89 -16.25
N TYR A 215 -2.21 6.14 -15.99
CA TYR A 215 -1.03 6.71 -15.35
C TYR A 215 -0.40 7.83 -16.17
N HIS A 216 -0.32 7.70 -17.48
CA HIS A 216 0.20 8.77 -18.35
C HIS A 216 -0.67 10.02 -18.28
N SER A 217 -2.00 9.89 -18.31
CA SER A 217 -2.90 11.04 -18.23
C SER A 217 -2.74 11.84 -16.93
N LEU A 218 -2.50 11.14 -15.79
CA LEU A 218 -2.27 11.78 -14.50
C LEU A 218 -0.97 12.61 -14.46
N LEU A 219 0.04 12.22 -15.23
CA LEU A 219 1.30 12.96 -15.33
C LEU A 219 1.21 14.13 -16.31
N GLU A 220 0.42 14.03 -17.36
CA GLU A 220 0.24 15.10 -18.37
C GLU A 220 -0.54 16.30 -17.82
N GLU A 221 -1.51 16.09 -16.92
CA GLU A 221 -2.28 17.17 -16.29
C GLU A 221 -1.42 18.16 -15.49
N GLU A 222 -0.24 17.75 -15.06
CA GLU A 222 0.68 18.59 -14.29
C GLU A 222 1.51 19.53 -15.19
N VAL A 223 1.78 19.14 -16.42
CA VAL A 223 2.54 19.95 -17.41
C VAL A 223 1.69 21.09 -17.98
N ALA A 224 0.37 20.99 -17.85
CA ALA A 224 -0.58 21.97 -18.41
C ALA A 224 -0.98 23.10 -17.44
N LYS A 225 -0.50 23.07 -16.19
CA LYS A 225 -0.71 24.12 -15.16
C LYS A 225 0.55 24.92 -14.93
#